data_4f61f666ddce72ec94367801a23b1a60
#
_entry.id   4f61f666ddce72ec94367801a23b1a60
#
_cell.length_a   1.000
_cell.length_b   1.000
_cell.length_c   1.000
_cell.angle_alpha   90.00
_cell.angle_beta   90.00
_cell.angle_gamma   90.00
#
_symmetry.space_group_name_H-M   'P 1'
#
loop_
_entity.id
_entity.type
_entity.pdbx_description
1 polymer ?
#
loop_
_entity_poly.entity_id
_entity_poly.type
_entity_poly.pdbx_seq_one_letter_code
_entity_poly.pdbx_strand_id
1 'polypeptide(L)'
;AHPGLLEEDGIRWALEGLKACEEAGQKAGVRLVLENHGKPGCWQYTDFDQPTHIFLALAKGIKGTSIGVNFDTANPIAYGDDPLPILKKVRKQLVSIHAADTETRGALNHVLLGTGLVPFKEVFAYLKKTGFDDWICMEENARQGAQGVKDAAAFIRKTWAEA
;
A
#
# COMPACT_ATOMS: atom_id res chain seq x y z
N ALA A 1 -7.38 15.19 1.57
CA ALA A 1 -7.48 16.22 2.62
C ALA A 1 -7.79 17.57 1.98
N HIS A 2 -8.46 18.48 2.68
CA HIS A 2 -8.72 19.84 2.22
C HIS A 2 -8.05 20.85 3.15
N PRO A 3 -7.79 22.10 2.71
CA PRO A 3 -7.25 23.14 3.56
C PRO A 3 -8.11 23.34 4.82
N GLY A 4 -7.47 23.41 5.98
CA GLY A 4 -8.15 23.60 7.27
C GLY A 4 -8.63 22.33 7.95
N LEU A 5 -8.44 21.14 7.35
CA LEU A 5 -8.67 19.89 8.06
C LEU A 5 -7.51 19.65 9.04
N LEU A 6 -7.84 19.55 10.33
CA LEU A 6 -6.87 19.15 11.35
C LEU A 6 -6.59 17.66 11.24
N GLU A 7 -5.33 17.27 11.35
CA GLU A 7 -4.94 15.83 11.24
C GLU A 7 -5.68 14.96 12.26
N GLU A 8 -5.83 15.44 13.49
CA GLU A 8 -6.53 14.72 14.57
C GLU A 8 -7.98 14.43 14.21
N ASP A 9 -8.68 15.41 13.64
CA ASP A 9 -10.07 15.25 13.21
C ASP A 9 -10.16 14.29 12.01
N GLY A 10 -9.27 14.42 11.05
CA GLY A 10 -9.22 13.54 9.89
C GLY A 10 -8.95 12.08 10.28
N ILE A 11 -8.00 11.83 11.19
CA ILE A 11 -7.71 10.49 11.71
C ILE A 11 -8.94 9.94 12.45
N ARG A 12 -9.55 10.74 13.32
CA ARG A 12 -10.75 10.35 14.07
C ARG A 12 -11.88 9.95 13.12
N TRP A 13 -12.23 10.78 12.16
CA TRP A 13 -13.32 10.52 11.22
C TRP A 13 -13.04 9.33 10.31
N ALA A 14 -11.80 9.18 9.85
CA ALA A 14 -11.41 8.01 9.06
C ALA A 14 -11.57 6.71 9.86
N LEU A 15 -11.15 6.69 11.13
CA LEU A 15 -11.31 5.53 12.01
C LEU A 15 -12.77 5.25 12.36
N GLU A 16 -13.57 6.28 12.60
CA GLU A 16 -15.03 6.12 12.81
C GLU A 16 -15.70 5.51 11.58
N GLY A 17 -15.38 6.03 10.38
CA GLY A 17 -15.90 5.50 9.12
C GLY A 17 -15.49 4.06 8.85
N LEU A 18 -14.21 3.73 9.03
CA LEU A 18 -13.71 2.37 8.86
C LEU A 18 -14.40 1.39 9.82
N LYS A 19 -14.53 1.73 11.08
CA LYS A 19 -15.20 0.90 12.08
C LYS A 19 -16.71 0.76 11.83
N ALA A 20 -17.37 1.82 11.37
CA ALA A 20 -18.78 1.74 11.00
C ALA A 20 -19.03 0.80 9.81
N CYS A 21 -18.08 0.68 8.89
CA CYS A 21 -18.16 -0.23 7.76
C CYS A 21 -17.77 -1.68 8.11
N GLU A 22 -17.06 -1.90 9.20
CA GLU A 22 -16.51 -3.21 9.57
C GLU A 22 -17.60 -4.28 9.70
N GLU A 23 -18.67 -3.97 10.44
CA GLU A 23 -19.79 -4.91 10.67
C GLU A 23 -20.48 -5.30 9.35
N ALA A 24 -20.68 -4.33 8.47
CA ALA A 24 -21.29 -4.58 7.15
C ALA A 24 -20.37 -5.47 6.29
N GLY A 25 -19.07 -5.22 6.29
CA GLY A 25 -18.07 -6.05 5.63
C GLY A 25 -18.09 -7.50 6.14
N GLN A 26 -18.07 -7.68 7.47
CA GLN A 26 -18.13 -9.00 8.10
C GLN A 26 -19.42 -9.76 7.73
N LYS A 27 -20.57 -9.11 7.78
CA LYS A 27 -21.86 -9.71 7.39
C LYS A 27 -21.91 -10.11 5.92
N ALA A 28 -21.23 -9.36 5.05
CA ALA A 28 -21.13 -9.65 3.63
C ALA A 28 -20.02 -10.67 3.28
N GLY A 29 -19.22 -11.12 4.24
CA GLY A 29 -18.06 -11.98 4.00
C GLY A 29 -16.92 -11.24 3.26
N VAL A 30 -16.86 -9.92 3.35
CA VAL A 30 -15.87 -9.07 2.72
C VAL A 30 -14.94 -8.51 3.78
N ARG A 31 -13.63 -8.67 3.59
CA ARG A 31 -12.61 -8.06 4.43
C ARG A 31 -12.29 -6.65 3.95
N LEU A 32 -12.40 -5.68 4.83
CA LEU A 32 -11.95 -4.33 4.55
C LEU A 32 -10.44 -4.23 4.74
N VAL A 33 -9.81 -3.40 3.93
CA VAL A 33 -8.38 -3.11 4.04
C VAL A 33 -8.13 -1.61 3.97
N LEU A 34 -7.14 -1.15 4.75
CA LEU A 34 -6.56 0.19 4.65
C LEU A 34 -5.34 0.11 3.75
N GLU A 35 -5.25 0.98 2.75
CA GLU A 35 -4.10 1.09 1.88
C GLU A 35 -3.34 2.41 2.14
N ASN A 36 -2.01 2.38 2.08
CA ASN A 36 -1.17 3.58 2.01
C ASN A 36 -1.24 4.17 0.60
N HIS A 37 -2.30 4.92 0.34
CA HIS A 37 -2.64 5.38 -0.99
C HIS A 37 -2.08 6.79 -1.28
N GLY A 38 -1.63 6.98 -2.51
CA GLY A 38 -1.21 8.29 -3.01
C GLY A 38 -1.49 8.38 -4.50
N LYS A 39 -2.32 9.33 -4.93
CA LYS A 39 -2.66 9.50 -6.33
C LYS A 39 -2.56 10.97 -6.75
N PRO A 40 -1.32 11.46 -6.92
CA PRO A 40 -1.09 12.85 -7.31
C PRO A 40 -1.83 13.19 -8.60
N GLY A 41 -2.50 14.34 -8.63
CA GLY A 41 -3.17 14.86 -9.82
C GLY A 41 -4.53 14.26 -10.15
N CYS A 42 -5.03 13.29 -9.38
CA CYS A 42 -6.38 12.73 -9.59
C CYS A 42 -7.46 13.44 -8.79
N TRP A 43 -7.09 14.07 -7.70
CA TRP A 43 -7.99 14.79 -6.81
C TRP A 43 -7.60 16.25 -6.67
N GLN A 44 -8.53 17.09 -6.27
CA GLN A 44 -8.23 18.48 -5.92
C GLN A 44 -7.24 18.59 -4.77
N TYR A 45 -7.25 17.61 -3.86
CA TYR A 45 -6.36 17.52 -2.69
C TYR A 45 -5.66 16.17 -2.69
N THR A 46 -4.51 16.11 -2.03
CA THR A 46 -3.81 14.84 -1.79
C THR A 46 -4.66 13.91 -0.91
N ASP A 47 -4.48 12.61 -1.07
CA ASP A 47 -5.12 11.64 -0.19
C ASP A 47 -4.72 11.88 1.26
N PHE A 48 -5.67 11.71 2.17
CA PHE A 48 -5.45 12.06 3.56
C PHE A 48 -4.39 11.19 4.23
N ASP A 49 -4.31 9.94 3.85
CA ASP A 49 -3.38 8.95 4.38
C ASP A 49 -2.07 8.81 3.60
N GLN A 50 -1.86 9.65 2.57
CA GLN A 50 -0.59 9.68 1.84
C GLN A 50 0.62 9.96 2.75
N PRO A 51 0.58 10.90 3.72
CA PRO A 51 1.67 11.07 4.67
C PRO A 51 1.85 9.81 5.53
N THR A 52 3.05 9.26 5.52
CA THR A 52 3.38 8.01 6.25
C THR A 52 2.95 8.02 7.71
N HIS A 53 3.08 9.15 8.41
CA HIS A 53 2.70 9.24 9.82
C HIS A 53 1.18 9.12 10.01
N ILE A 54 0.37 9.67 9.09
CA ILE A 54 -1.10 9.53 9.11
C ILE A 54 -1.50 8.08 8.83
N PHE A 55 -0.96 7.49 7.76
CA PHE A 55 -1.19 6.07 7.46
C PHE A 55 -0.88 5.17 8.67
N LEU A 56 0.28 5.38 9.31
CA LEU A 56 0.65 4.61 10.50
C LEU A 56 -0.25 4.87 11.71
N ALA A 57 -0.77 6.09 11.87
CA ALA A 57 -1.76 6.39 12.91
C ALA A 57 -3.09 5.65 12.65
N LEU A 58 -3.57 5.64 11.41
CA LEU A 58 -4.75 4.88 11.01
C LEU A 58 -4.53 3.37 11.19
N ALA A 59 -3.40 2.83 10.72
CA ALA A 59 -3.05 1.42 10.92
C ALA A 59 -2.98 1.04 12.41
N LYS A 60 -2.50 1.94 13.28
CA LYS A 60 -2.54 1.75 14.73
C LYS A 60 -3.97 1.73 15.26
N GLY A 61 -4.84 2.62 14.74
CA GLY A 61 -6.23 2.77 15.20
C GLY A 61 -7.15 1.61 14.84
N ILE A 62 -6.82 0.84 13.79
CA ILE A 62 -7.57 -0.37 13.38
C ILE A 62 -7.05 -1.66 14.03
N LYS A 63 -6.05 -1.60 14.94
CA LYS A 63 -5.59 -2.80 15.67
C LYS A 63 -6.72 -3.39 16.50
N GLY A 64 -6.86 -4.71 16.41
CA GLY A 64 -7.91 -5.45 17.14
C GLY A 64 -9.26 -5.47 16.41
N THR A 65 -9.35 -4.89 15.22
CA THR A 65 -10.49 -5.03 14.31
C THR A 65 -10.22 -6.13 13.27
N SER A 66 -11.22 -6.47 12.44
CA SER A 66 -11.05 -7.37 11.30
C SER A 66 -10.44 -6.66 10.07
N ILE A 67 -10.26 -5.35 10.13
CA ILE A 67 -9.72 -4.55 9.04
C ILE A 67 -8.22 -4.84 8.91
N GLY A 68 -7.80 -5.19 7.69
CA GLY A 68 -6.40 -5.46 7.36
C GLY A 68 -5.70 -4.25 6.76
N VAL A 69 -4.46 -4.47 6.35
CA VAL A 69 -3.68 -3.52 5.56
C VAL A 69 -3.35 -4.13 4.22
N ASN A 70 -3.68 -3.41 3.14
CA ASN A 70 -3.09 -3.57 1.83
C ASN A 70 -1.92 -2.60 1.74
N PHE A 71 -0.72 -3.09 1.44
CA PHE A 71 0.46 -2.22 1.40
C PHE A 71 0.94 -2.04 -0.04
N ASP A 72 0.83 -0.82 -0.55
CA ASP A 72 1.43 -0.46 -1.84
C ASP A 72 2.92 -0.16 -1.67
N THR A 73 3.74 -0.68 -2.59
CA THR A 73 5.19 -0.59 -2.52
C THR A 73 5.77 0.70 -3.11
N ALA A 74 5.06 1.36 -4.05
CA ALA A 74 5.52 2.57 -4.73
C ALA A 74 5.10 3.85 -4.00
N ASN A 75 3.92 3.86 -3.37
CA ASN A 75 3.37 5.05 -2.73
C ASN A 75 4.28 5.66 -1.65
N PRO A 76 4.98 4.89 -0.80
CA PRO A 76 5.97 5.46 0.12
C PRO A 76 7.06 6.24 -0.60
N ILE A 77 7.60 5.69 -1.69
CA ILE A 77 8.67 6.35 -2.48
C ILE A 77 8.14 7.63 -3.11
N ALA A 78 6.90 7.60 -3.62
CA ALA A 78 6.24 8.79 -4.16
C ALA A 78 6.05 9.90 -3.12
N TYR A 79 5.93 9.56 -1.85
CA TYR A 79 5.91 10.51 -0.73
C TYR A 79 7.31 10.93 -0.26
N GLY A 80 8.35 10.19 -0.65
CA GLY A 80 9.76 10.46 -0.28
C GLY A 80 10.34 9.48 0.74
N ASP A 81 9.57 8.51 1.18
CA ASP A 81 9.93 7.53 2.20
C ASP A 81 10.41 6.20 1.61
N ASP A 82 10.98 5.34 2.45
CA ASP A 82 11.35 3.98 2.10
C ASP A 82 10.23 2.99 2.49
N PRO A 83 9.81 2.08 1.58
CA PRO A 83 8.70 1.18 1.84
C PRO A 83 8.98 0.14 2.93
N LEU A 84 10.19 -0.41 3.00
CA LEU A 84 10.51 -1.52 3.90
C LEU A 84 10.38 -1.19 5.40
N PRO A 85 10.84 -0.03 5.91
CA PRO A 85 10.61 0.37 7.30
C PRO A 85 9.12 0.52 7.65
N ILE A 86 8.31 1.01 6.71
CA ILE A 86 6.87 1.20 6.92
C ILE A 86 6.16 -0.15 6.93
N LEU A 87 6.44 -1.00 5.94
CA LEU A 87 5.94 -2.37 5.87
C LEU A 87 6.20 -3.17 7.16
N LYS A 88 7.41 -3.03 7.73
CA LYS A 88 7.75 -3.66 9.01
C LYS A 88 6.83 -3.25 10.15
N LYS A 89 6.39 -2.00 10.20
CA LYS A 89 5.50 -1.47 11.25
C LYS A 89 4.07 -2.03 11.15
N VAL A 90 3.60 -2.32 9.94
CA VAL A 90 2.24 -2.80 9.68
C VAL A 90 2.15 -4.31 9.43
N ARG A 91 3.28 -5.04 9.44
CA ARG A 91 3.37 -6.46 9.06
C ARG A 91 2.30 -7.36 9.72
N LYS A 92 1.97 -7.13 10.99
CA LYS A 92 0.98 -7.96 11.71
C LYS A 92 -0.45 -7.79 11.23
N GLN A 93 -0.74 -6.72 10.51
CA GLN A 93 -2.06 -6.39 9.97
C GLN A 93 -2.11 -6.58 8.45
N LEU A 94 -0.96 -6.88 7.84
CA LEU A 94 -0.81 -7.03 6.41
C LEU A 94 -1.58 -8.25 5.92
N VAL A 95 -2.42 -8.04 4.90
CA VAL A 95 -3.23 -9.07 4.25
C VAL A 95 -3.09 -9.08 2.73
N SER A 96 -2.52 -8.04 2.16
CA SER A 96 -2.19 -7.99 0.74
C SER A 96 -1.09 -6.96 0.48
N ILE A 97 -0.43 -7.13 -0.65
CA ILE A 97 0.54 -6.19 -1.21
C ILE A 97 0.02 -5.72 -2.57
N HIS A 98 0.05 -4.42 -2.82
CA HIS A 98 0.09 -3.90 -4.18
C HIS A 98 1.57 -3.77 -4.59
N ALA A 99 1.98 -4.61 -5.53
CA ALA A 99 3.30 -4.51 -6.13
C ALA A 99 3.24 -3.51 -7.29
N ALA A 100 3.59 -2.28 -6.99
CA ALA A 100 3.74 -1.17 -7.92
C ALA A 100 5.18 -0.66 -7.87
N ASP A 101 5.66 -0.03 -8.93
CA ASP A 101 7.01 0.56 -8.98
C ASP A 101 6.98 1.99 -9.52
N THR A 102 7.94 2.81 -9.08
CA THR A 102 8.09 4.20 -9.51
C THR A 102 9.58 4.53 -9.68
N GLU A 103 9.89 5.35 -10.66
CA GLU A 103 11.27 5.75 -10.96
C GLU A 103 11.72 7.02 -10.22
N THR A 104 10.80 7.73 -9.58
CA THR A 104 11.10 9.05 -9.01
C THR A 104 10.71 9.11 -7.54
N ARG A 105 11.67 9.45 -6.67
CA ARG A 105 11.39 9.74 -5.27
C ARG A 105 10.68 11.11 -5.15
N GLY A 106 9.60 11.14 -4.41
CA GLY A 106 8.77 12.35 -4.26
C GLY A 106 7.73 12.55 -5.36
N ALA A 107 7.59 11.59 -6.30
CA ALA A 107 6.55 11.60 -7.32
C ALA A 107 6.14 10.17 -7.69
N LEU A 108 4.88 9.99 -8.08
CA LEU A 108 4.36 8.71 -8.55
C LEU A 108 4.46 8.63 -10.08
N ASN A 109 5.64 8.26 -10.57
CA ASN A 109 5.91 8.01 -11.97
C ASN A 109 6.04 6.51 -12.18
N HIS A 110 4.93 5.85 -12.48
CA HIS A 110 4.90 4.40 -12.65
C HIS A 110 5.80 3.92 -13.78
N VAL A 111 6.53 2.86 -13.50
CA VAL A 111 7.38 2.12 -14.44
C VAL A 111 7.11 0.63 -14.34
N LEU A 112 7.61 -0.14 -15.31
CA LEU A 112 7.52 -1.59 -15.27
C LEU A 112 8.15 -2.12 -13.97
N LEU A 113 7.48 -3.06 -13.32
CA LEU A 113 7.94 -3.62 -12.05
C LEU A 113 9.38 -4.13 -12.15
N GLY A 114 10.20 -3.71 -11.20
CA GLY A 114 11.61 -4.05 -11.11
C GLY A 114 12.55 -3.14 -11.90
N THR A 115 12.02 -2.11 -12.56
CA THR A 115 12.85 -1.10 -13.26
C THR A 115 12.94 0.23 -12.52
N GLY A 116 12.19 0.39 -11.43
CA GLY A 116 12.17 1.59 -10.62
C GLY A 116 12.98 1.49 -9.33
N LEU A 117 12.49 2.17 -8.30
CA LEU A 117 13.20 2.37 -7.03
C LEU A 117 12.75 1.42 -5.91
N VAL A 118 11.69 0.63 -6.12
CA VAL A 118 11.20 -0.28 -5.08
C VAL A 118 12.20 -1.42 -4.85
N PRO A 119 12.68 -1.63 -3.60
CA PRO A 119 13.63 -2.69 -3.28
C PRO A 119 12.91 -4.04 -3.14
N PHE A 120 12.36 -4.58 -4.25
CA PHE A 120 11.53 -5.79 -4.23
C PHE A 120 12.21 -7.01 -3.61
N LYS A 121 13.52 -7.20 -3.83
CA LYS A 121 14.24 -8.35 -3.24
C LYS A 121 14.19 -8.29 -1.72
N GLU A 122 14.48 -7.14 -1.13
CA GLU A 122 14.47 -6.93 0.31
C GLU A 122 13.05 -7.00 0.87
N VAL A 123 12.07 -6.46 0.16
CA VAL A 123 10.64 -6.54 0.53
C VAL A 123 10.20 -8.00 0.54
N PHE A 124 10.44 -8.75 -0.51
CA PHE A 124 10.02 -10.15 -0.62
C PHE A 124 10.78 -11.05 0.36
N ALA A 125 12.08 -10.85 0.55
CA ALA A 125 12.84 -11.57 1.56
C ALA A 125 12.28 -11.35 2.98
N TYR A 126 11.88 -10.11 3.29
CA TYR A 126 11.25 -9.79 4.56
C TYR A 126 9.87 -10.47 4.70
N LEU A 127 9.04 -10.43 3.66
CA LEU A 127 7.73 -11.08 3.66
C LEU A 127 7.85 -12.58 3.87
N LYS A 128 8.73 -13.27 3.14
CA LYS A 128 9.01 -14.70 3.31
C LYS A 128 9.49 -15.02 4.72
N LYS A 129 10.50 -14.28 5.19
CA LYS A 129 11.06 -14.47 6.55
C LYS A 129 10.00 -14.33 7.64
N THR A 130 8.97 -13.53 7.42
CA THR A 130 7.90 -13.27 8.39
C THR A 130 6.64 -14.11 8.15
N GLY A 131 6.70 -15.10 7.26
CA GLY A 131 5.60 -16.02 6.98
C GLY A 131 4.39 -15.33 6.34
N PHE A 132 4.61 -14.41 5.39
CA PHE A 132 3.53 -13.84 4.61
C PHE A 132 3.04 -14.88 3.59
N ASP A 133 1.77 -15.23 3.65
CA ASP A 133 1.10 -16.23 2.81
C ASP A 133 -0.26 -15.72 2.31
N ASP A 134 -0.28 -14.47 1.89
CA ASP A 134 -1.45 -13.78 1.37
C ASP A 134 -1.17 -13.28 -0.07
N TRP A 135 -1.99 -12.37 -0.58
CA TRP A 135 -1.96 -11.93 -1.95
C TRP A 135 -0.89 -10.87 -2.23
N ILE A 136 -0.12 -11.07 -3.31
CA ILE A 136 0.68 -10.03 -3.95
C ILE A 136 -0.03 -9.68 -5.25
N CYS A 137 -0.76 -8.57 -5.24
CA CYS A 137 -1.49 -8.07 -6.37
C CYS A 137 -0.59 -7.12 -7.17
N MET A 138 -0.44 -7.40 -8.45
CA MET A 138 0.33 -6.55 -9.34
C MET A 138 -0.47 -5.32 -9.74
N GLU A 139 0.09 -4.15 -9.53
CA GLU A 139 -0.43 -2.89 -10.04
C GLU A 139 0.50 -2.36 -11.14
N GLU A 140 0.35 -2.94 -12.34
CA GLU A 140 1.15 -2.56 -13.50
C GLU A 140 0.54 -1.36 -14.22
N ASN A 141 1.20 -0.23 -14.17
CA ASN A 141 0.72 1.02 -14.73
C ASN A 141 1.75 1.71 -15.66
N ALA A 142 2.75 0.96 -16.14
CA ALA A 142 3.75 1.48 -17.11
C ALA A 142 3.18 1.63 -18.53
N ARG A 143 1.89 1.38 -18.74
CA ARG A 143 1.16 1.53 -20.02
C ARG A 143 1.71 0.69 -21.17
N GLN A 144 2.32 -0.47 -20.85
CA GLN A 144 2.86 -1.39 -21.85
C GLN A 144 1.84 -2.47 -22.28
N GLY A 145 0.57 -2.29 -21.91
CA GLY A 145 -0.51 -3.20 -22.27
C GLY A 145 -0.31 -4.62 -21.76
N ALA A 146 -0.81 -5.61 -22.49
CA ALA A 146 -0.75 -7.02 -22.07
C ALA A 146 0.68 -7.55 -21.90
N GLN A 147 1.66 -7.02 -22.64
CA GLN A 147 3.05 -7.43 -22.47
C GLN A 147 3.61 -6.97 -21.14
N GLY A 148 3.38 -5.71 -20.75
CA GLY A 148 3.80 -5.20 -19.43
C GLY A 148 3.23 -6.04 -18.28
N VAL A 149 1.96 -6.43 -18.36
CA VAL A 149 1.32 -7.32 -17.37
C VAL A 149 2.05 -8.67 -17.27
N LYS A 150 2.42 -9.28 -18.42
CA LYS A 150 3.16 -10.55 -18.44
C LYS A 150 4.55 -10.41 -17.84
N ASP A 151 5.26 -9.35 -18.21
CA ASP A 151 6.62 -9.10 -17.74
C ASP A 151 6.66 -8.80 -16.24
N ALA A 152 5.72 -7.99 -15.74
CA ALA A 152 5.55 -7.72 -14.33
C ALA A 152 5.23 -9.00 -13.52
N ALA A 153 4.34 -9.84 -14.02
CA ALA A 153 4.02 -11.13 -13.38
C ALA A 153 5.24 -12.07 -13.35
N ALA A 154 6.01 -12.12 -14.42
CA ALA A 154 7.24 -12.91 -14.50
C ALA A 154 8.29 -12.38 -13.51
N PHE A 155 8.45 -11.06 -13.43
CA PHE A 155 9.35 -10.41 -12.47
C PHE A 155 9.00 -10.76 -11.02
N ILE A 156 7.73 -10.63 -10.64
CA ILE A 156 7.28 -10.96 -9.26
C ILE A 156 7.61 -12.41 -8.92
N ARG A 157 7.23 -13.37 -9.79
CA ARG A 157 7.48 -14.80 -9.55
C ARG A 157 8.96 -15.10 -9.41
N LYS A 158 9.78 -14.55 -10.31
CA LYS A 158 11.24 -14.73 -10.27
C LYS A 158 11.83 -14.16 -8.98
N THR A 159 11.52 -12.88 -8.68
CA THR A 159 12.07 -12.19 -7.51
C THR A 159 11.61 -12.84 -6.21
N TRP A 160 10.35 -13.30 -6.15
CA TRP A 160 9.86 -14.07 -5.01
C TRP A 160 10.61 -15.41 -4.84
N ALA A 161 10.88 -16.12 -5.91
CA ALA A 161 11.61 -17.39 -5.82
C ALA A 161 13.06 -17.21 -5.34
N GLU A 162 13.70 -16.11 -5.74
CA GLU A 162 15.10 -15.78 -5.42
C GLU A 162 15.28 -15.10 -4.03
N ALA A 163 14.22 -14.63 -3.40
CA ALA A 163 14.24 -13.88 -2.13
C ALA A 163 14.37 -14.76 -0.88
#